data_f8dcd282eaa46d7b764a828be52ca7f2
#
_entry.id   f8dcd282eaa46d7b764a828be52ca7f2
#
_cell.length_a   1.000
_cell.length_b   1.000
_cell.length_c   1.000
_cell.angle_alpha   90.00
_cell.angle_beta   90.00
_cell.angle_gamma   90.00
#
_symmetry.space_group_name_H-M   'P 1'
#
loop_
_entity.id
_entity.type
_entity.pdbx_description
1 polymer ?
#
loop_
_entity_poly.entity_id
_entity_poly.type
_entity_poly.pdbx_seq_one_letter_code
_entity_poly.pdbx_strand_id
1 'polypeptide(L)'
;MKKSLFPRLALMAVVVALVSACSEKKFEYTNVIPANASTVVSINMKSLVDKAGLNDKENKEAQQKLTDAMKSGMNAATFQQVEMIMKDPKKSGIDVSAPLYVFNTETFPTTVIAKVSNEDDLHALLETLEKEKVCQPLASGDGFQFTQMGNQVFMAYTPSVLMLTNYKGTTQLEKIKQDIPALLKQTNENSIVSTAVFKKMQKMGGDIDAMLSPASLIGPYANMIKAVSYTHLRAHE
;
A
#
# COMPACT_ATOMS: atom_id res chain seq x y z
N MET A 1 -50.69 36.51 -15.26
CA MET A 1 -50.03 35.94 -14.08
C MET A 1 -48.73 35.28 -14.50
N LYS A 2 -47.61 36.00 -14.45
CA LYS A 2 -46.27 35.47 -14.72
C LYS A 2 -45.73 34.86 -13.42
N LYS A 3 -45.80 33.54 -13.26
CA LYS A 3 -45.20 32.85 -12.13
C LYS A 3 -43.66 32.85 -12.31
N SER A 4 -42.97 33.47 -11.36
CA SER A 4 -41.54 33.68 -11.36
C SER A 4 -40.77 32.32 -11.43
N LEU A 5 -40.03 32.10 -12.49
CA LEU A 5 -39.09 31.01 -12.65
C LEU A 5 -37.79 31.20 -11.83
N PHE A 6 -37.58 32.42 -11.31
CA PHE A 6 -36.36 32.84 -10.61
C PHE A 6 -36.02 32.04 -9.35
N PRO A 7 -36.95 31.68 -8.45
CA PRO A 7 -36.57 30.98 -7.23
C PRO A 7 -36.18 29.52 -7.46
N ARG A 8 -36.67 28.89 -8.57
CA ARG A 8 -36.30 27.50 -8.89
C ARG A 8 -34.90 27.37 -9.51
N LEU A 9 -34.49 28.37 -10.32
CA LEU A 9 -33.12 28.42 -10.86
C LEU A 9 -32.08 28.73 -9.74
N ALA A 10 -32.42 29.64 -8.79
CA ALA A 10 -31.55 29.93 -7.67
C ALA A 10 -31.36 28.72 -6.74
N LEU A 11 -32.43 27.94 -6.52
CA LEU A 11 -32.34 26.73 -5.69
C LEU A 11 -31.50 25.64 -6.39
N MET A 12 -31.60 25.52 -7.71
CA MET A 12 -30.76 24.57 -8.47
C MET A 12 -29.28 24.95 -8.49
N ALA A 13 -28.98 26.26 -8.57
CA ALA A 13 -27.60 26.76 -8.49
C ALA A 13 -26.98 26.54 -7.11
N VAL A 14 -27.74 26.66 -6.02
CA VAL A 14 -27.30 26.38 -4.65
C VAL A 14 -27.04 24.89 -4.45
N VAL A 15 -27.88 24.00 -4.98
CA VAL A 15 -27.69 22.54 -4.91
C VAL A 15 -26.45 22.11 -5.70
N VAL A 16 -26.21 22.68 -6.89
CA VAL A 16 -25.00 22.42 -7.68
C VAL A 16 -23.74 22.93 -6.97
N ALA A 17 -23.80 24.09 -6.32
CA ALA A 17 -22.66 24.61 -5.54
C ALA A 17 -22.36 23.79 -4.29
N LEU A 18 -23.37 23.22 -3.63
CA LEU A 18 -23.20 22.34 -2.47
C LEU A 18 -22.60 20.97 -2.87
N VAL A 19 -22.93 20.45 -4.05
CA VAL A 19 -22.34 19.21 -4.57
C VAL A 19 -20.89 19.43 -5.01
N SER A 20 -20.53 20.64 -5.46
CA SER A 20 -19.15 20.98 -5.87
C SER A 20 -18.22 21.26 -4.68
N ALA A 21 -18.77 21.61 -3.50
CA ALA A 21 -17.99 21.93 -2.30
C ALA A 21 -17.59 20.69 -1.46
N CYS A 22 -18.16 19.52 -1.74
CA CYS A 22 -17.81 18.24 -1.11
C CYS A 22 -16.99 17.35 -2.03
N SER A 23 -15.98 17.86 -2.72
CA SER A 23 -14.85 17.03 -3.06
C SER A 23 -13.92 16.99 -1.83
N GLU A 24 -14.30 16.27 -0.80
CA GLU A 24 -13.33 15.70 0.11
C GLU A 24 -12.29 15.03 -0.80
N LYS A 25 -11.04 15.54 -0.74
CA LYS A 25 -9.91 14.92 -1.45
C LYS A 25 -9.87 13.49 -0.90
N LYS A 26 -10.50 12.54 -1.62
CA LYS A 26 -10.49 11.14 -1.23
C LYS A 26 -9.03 10.77 -1.08
N PHE A 27 -8.62 10.50 0.15
CA PHE A 27 -7.29 9.99 0.42
C PHE A 27 -7.21 8.63 -0.27
N GLU A 28 -6.44 8.56 -1.33
CA GLU A 28 -6.16 7.28 -1.99
C GLU A 28 -5.03 6.59 -1.22
N TYR A 29 -5.19 5.32 -0.90
CA TYR A 29 -4.16 4.55 -0.17
C TYR A 29 -2.79 4.58 -0.86
N THR A 30 -2.75 4.80 -2.18
CA THR A 30 -1.52 4.97 -2.95
C THR A 30 -0.80 6.29 -2.68
N ASN A 31 -1.45 7.25 -2.00
CA ASN A 31 -0.80 8.51 -1.62
C ASN A 31 0.37 8.31 -0.67
N VAL A 32 0.38 7.21 0.09
CA VAL A 32 1.51 6.91 0.99
C VAL A 32 2.77 6.45 0.25
N ILE A 33 2.72 6.24 -1.07
CA ILE A 33 3.92 5.94 -1.85
C ILE A 33 4.60 7.26 -2.20
N PRO A 34 5.83 7.54 -1.71
CA PRO A 34 6.51 8.78 -2.01
C PRO A 34 6.84 8.93 -3.50
N ALA A 35 6.81 10.17 -4.01
CA ALA A 35 7.15 10.45 -5.41
C ALA A 35 8.59 10.05 -5.77
N ASN A 36 9.49 10.00 -4.79
CA ASN A 36 10.89 9.58 -4.93
C ASN A 36 11.12 8.09 -4.65
N ALA A 37 10.08 7.26 -4.61
CA ALA A 37 10.23 5.82 -4.48
C ALA A 37 11.14 5.29 -5.62
N SER A 38 12.15 4.50 -5.25
CA SER A 38 13.12 3.97 -6.21
C SER A 38 12.57 2.79 -7.01
N THR A 39 11.66 2.06 -6.40
CA THR A 39 10.95 0.93 -7.03
C THR A 39 9.51 0.95 -6.55
N VAL A 40 8.56 0.67 -7.45
CA VAL A 40 7.17 0.41 -7.10
C VAL A 40 6.70 -0.79 -7.91
N VAL A 41 6.11 -1.77 -7.23
CA VAL A 41 5.49 -2.96 -7.83
C VAL A 41 4.03 -2.98 -7.44
N SER A 42 3.14 -3.12 -8.42
CA SER A 42 1.70 -3.36 -8.24
C SER A 42 1.43 -4.85 -8.40
N ILE A 43 0.65 -5.43 -7.51
CA ILE A 43 0.31 -6.85 -7.52
C ILE A 43 -1.21 -7.00 -7.40
N ASN A 44 -1.85 -7.49 -8.46
CA ASN A 44 -3.28 -7.80 -8.46
C ASN A 44 -3.50 -9.22 -7.91
N MET A 45 -3.63 -9.32 -6.59
CA MET A 45 -3.79 -10.62 -5.91
C MET A 45 -5.02 -11.37 -6.39
N LYS A 46 -6.14 -10.67 -6.61
CA LYS A 46 -7.37 -11.31 -7.09
C LYS A 46 -7.15 -11.98 -8.44
N SER A 47 -6.56 -11.26 -9.39
CA SER A 47 -6.27 -11.80 -10.73
C SER A 47 -5.32 -13.00 -10.69
N LEU A 48 -4.28 -12.93 -9.83
CA LEU A 48 -3.33 -14.05 -9.66
C LEU A 48 -4.03 -15.28 -9.08
N VAL A 49 -4.86 -15.13 -8.05
CA VAL A 49 -5.62 -16.22 -7.42
C VAL A 49 -6.60 -16.85 -8.42
N ASP A 50 -7.32 -16.02 -9.18
CA ASP A 50 -8.28 -16.48 -10.19
C ASP A 50 -7.55 -17.26 -11.33
N LYS A 51 -6.42 -16.73 -11.85
CA LYS A 51 -5.62 -17.39 -12.89
C LYS A 51 -4.92 -18.66 -12.42
N ALA A 52 -4.55 -18.72 -11.15
CA ALA A 52 -3.99 -19.93 -10.54
C ALA A 52 -5.07 -21.01 -10.29
N GLY A 53 -6.35 -20.71 -10.55
CA GLY A 53 -7.46 -21.62 -10.29
C GLY A 53 -7.64 -21.96 -8.81
N LEU A 54 -7.12 -21.13 -7.91
CA LEU A 54 -7.20 -21.39 -6.46
C LEU A 54 -8.63 -21.25 -5.92
N ASN A 55 -9.51 -20.57 -6.67
CA ASN A 55 -10.94 -20.46 -6.37
C ASN A 55 -11.79 -21.54 -7.06
N ASP A 56 -11.22 -22.32 -7.96
CA ASP A 56 -11.94 -23.33 -8.71
C ASP A 56 -12.21 -24.56 -7.86
N LYS A 57 -13.49 -24.94 -7.75
CA LYS A 57 -13.92 -26.10 -6.95
C LYS A 57 -13.27 -27.42 -7.41
N GLU A 58 -12.80 -27.47 -8.64
CA GLU A 58 -12.16 -28.65 -9.24
C GLU A 58 -10.66 -28.73 -8.92
N ASN A 59 -10.02 -27.62 -8.52
CA ASN A 59 -8.58 -27.57 -8.24
C ASN A 59 -8.24 -27.86 -6.76
N LYS A 60 -8.85 -28.91 -6.22
CA LYS A 60 -8.69 -29.32 -4.81
C LYS A 60 -7.24 -29.64 -4.43
N GLU A 61 -6.48 -30.18 -5.37
CA GLU A 61 -5.07 -30.55 -5.13
C GLU A 61 -4.20 -29.29 -4.90
N ALA A 62 -4.37 -28.23 -5.71
CA ALA A 62 -3.64 -26.99 -5.52
C ALA A 62 -4.05 -26.26 -4.22
N GLN A 63 -5.35 -26.26 -3.91
CA GLN A 63 -5.85 -25.71 -2.65
C GLN A 63 -5.28 -26.48 -1.44
N GLN A 64 -5.22 -27.82 -1.51
CA GLN A 64 -4.67 -28.63 -0.45
C GLN A 64 -3.17 -28.38 -0.26
N LYS A 65 -2.39 -28.36 -1.35
CA LYS A 65 -0.95 -28.06 -1.31
C LYS A 65 -0.67 -26.68 -0.69
N LEU A 66 -1.44 -25.67 -1.07
CA LEU A 66 -1.34 -24.33 -0.47
C LEU A 66 -1.65 -24.38 1.03
N THR A 67 -2.76 -25.01 1.41
CA THR A 67 -3.19 -25.16 2.80
C THR A 67 -2.13 -25.88 3.64
N ASP A 68 -1.57 -26.97 3.13
CA ASP A 68 -0.55 -27.77 3.82
C ASP A 68 0.77 -26.99 3.98
N ALA A 69 1.17 -26.22 2.95
CA ALA A 69 2.33 -25.35 3.02
C ALA A 69 2.17 -24.24 4.07
N MET A 70 1.00 -23.61 4.12
CA MET A 70 0.68 -22.59 5.13
C MET A 70 0.64 -23.20 6.54
N LYS A 71 0.01 -24.35 6.70
CA LYS A 71 -0.10 -25.04 7.98
C LYS A 71 1.27 -25.50 8.52
N SER A 72 2.20 -25.86 7.66
CA SER A 72 3.56 -26.25 8.05
C SER A 72 4.45 -25.05 8.43
N GLY A 73 4.14 -23.85 7.90
CA GLY A 73 4.89 -22.62 8.13
C GLY A 73 4.39 -21.75 9.28
N MET A 74 3.26 -22.10 9.91
CA MET A 74 2.60 -21.26 10.92
C MET A 74 2.26 -22.10 12.17
N ASN A 75 2.09 -21.41 13.33
CA ASN A 75 1.48 -22.07 14.48
C ASN A 75 -0.04 -22.27 14.24
N ALA A 76 -0.66 -23.16 15.03
CA ALA A 76 -2.06 -23.54 14.84
C ALA A 76 -3.05 -22.36 14.96
N ALA A 77 -2.79 -21.42 15.88
CA ALA A 77 -3.67 -20.28 16.10
C ALA A 77 -3.58 -19.28 14.92
N THR A 78 -2.35 -18.97 14.47
CA THR A 78 -2.14 -18.13 13.27
C THR A 78 -2.79 -18.77 12.04
N PHE A 79 -2.64 -20.10 11.88
CA PHE A 79 -3.26 -20.81 10.77
C PHE A 79 -4.79 -20.71 10.79
N GLN A 80 -5.44 -20.82 11.96
CA GLN A 80 -6.89 -20.66 12.07
C GLN A 80 -7.35 -19.25 11.62
N GLN A 81 -6.62 -18.21 11.95
CA GLN A 81 -6.93 -16.84 11.51
C GLN A 81 -6.79 -16.72 9.98
N VAL A 82 -5.69 -17.24 9.43
CA VAL A 82 -5.49 -17.25 7.98
C VAL A 82 -6.60 -18.05 7.28
N GLU A 83 -6.99 -19.20 7.81
CA GLU A 83 -8.08 -20.01 7.26
C GLU A 83 -9.43 -19.28 7.27
N MET A 84 -9.75 -18.51 8.35
CA MET A 84 -10.94 -17.68 8.38
C MET A 84 -10.92 -16.60 7.31
N ILE A 85 -9.78 -15.93 7.12
CA ILE A 85 -9.61 -14.91 6.08
C ILE A 85 -9.68 -15.52 4.68
N MET A 86 -9.12 -16.72 4.46
CA MET A 86 -9.24 -17.43 3.19
C MET A 86 -10.68 -17.79 2.85
N LYS A 87 -11.51 -18.16 3.85
CA LYS A 87 -12.93 -18.45 3.68
C LYS A 87 -13.77 -17.19 3.45
N ASP A 88 -13.42 -16.10 4.11
CA ASP A 88 -14.09 -14.81 4.00
C ASP A 88 -13.06 -13.67 4.05
N PRO A 89 -12.46 -13.29 2.91
CA PRO A 89 -11.42 -12.27 2.84
C PRO A 89 -11.84 -10.90 3.39
N LYS A 90 -13.13 -10.60 3.43
CA LYS A 90 -13.65 -9.33 3.99
C LYS A 90 -13.34 -9.19 5.46
N LYS A 91 -13.26 -10.30 6.21
CA LYS A 91 -12.90 -10.30 7.64
C LYS A 91 -11.47 -9.86 7.94
N SER A 92 -10.64 -9.69 6.92
CA SER A 92 -9.32 -9.07 7.08
C SER A 92 -9.37 -7.56 7.25
N GLY A 93 -10.50 -6.92 6.90
CA GLY A 93 -10.61 -5.47 6.79
C GLY A 93 -9.87 -4.88 5.60
N ILE A 94 -9.27 -5.72 4.72
CA ILE A 94 -8.49 -5.31 3.55
C ILE A 94 -9.34 -5.47 2.28
N ASP A 95 -9.26 -4.49 1.37
CA ASP A 95 -9.85 -4.59 0.04
C ASP A 95 -8.98 -5.49 -0.86
N VAL A 96 -9.27 -6.79 -0.87
CA VAL A 96 -8.53 -7.77 -1.67
C VAL A 96 -8.75 -7.61 -3.18
N SER A 97 -9.70 -6.77 -3.61
CA SER A 97 -9.91 -6.43 -5.02
C SER A 97 -9.01 -5.30 -5.50
N ALA A 98 -8.48 -4.50 -4.58
CA ALA A 98 -7.50 -3.47 -4.88
C ALA A 98 -6.09 -4.08 -4.97
N PRO A 99 -5.22 -3.58 -5.85
CA PRO A 99 -3.83 -4.02 -5.91
C PRO A 99 -3.08 -3.80 -4.60
N LEU A 100 -2.21 -4.72 -4.24
CA LEU A 100 -1.15 -4.45 -3.28
C LEU A 100 -0.03 -3.68 -3.98
N TYR A 101 0.62 -2.77 -3.27
CA TYR A 101 1.84 -2.14 -3.78
C TYR A 101 3.01 -2.47 -2.87
N VAL A 102 4.14 -2.77 -3.49
CA VAL A 102 5.42 -2.90 -2.81
C VAL A 102 6.30 -1.76 -3.29
N PHE A 103 6.86 -0.98 -2.39
CA PHE A 103 7.78 0.09 -2.75
C PHE A 103 8.99 0.13 -1.83
N ASN A 104 10.02 0.84 -2.24
CA ASN A 104 11.16 1.15 -1.38
C ASN A 104 11.63 2.59 -1.56
N THR A 105 12.13 3.14 -0.45
CA THR A 105 12.84 4.41 -0.36
C THR A 105 14.05 4.22 0.55
N GLU A 106 14.83 5.25 0.76
CA GLU A 106 15.93 5.22 1.73
C GLU A 106 15.45 4.93 3.17
N THR A 107 14.37 5.58 3.60
CA THR A 107 13.81 5.40 4.96
C THR A 107 12.97 4.13 5.08
N PHE A 108 12.17 3.86 4.06
CA PHE A 108 11.22 2.74 4.02
C PHE A 108 11.73 1.69 3.03
N PRO A 109 12.55 0.71 3.48
CA PRO A 109 13.19 -0.24 2.55
C PRO A 109 12.12 -1.10 1.85
N THR A 110 11.83 -2.28 2.22
CA THR A 110 10.73 -3.02 1.59
C THR A 110 9.43 -2.73 2.33
N THR A 111 8.56 -1.96 1.69
CA THR A 111 7.27 -1.55 2.25
C THR A 111 6.14 -2.05 1.39
N VAL A 112 5.21 -2.76 2.03
CA VAL A 112 3.98 -3.26 1.41
C VAL A 112 2.83 -2.40 1.90
N ILE A 113 1.95 -1.98 0.98
CA ILE A 113 0.70 -1.33 1.34
C ILE A 113 -0.50 -2.06 0.75
N ALA A 114 -1.59 -2.04 1.50
CA ALA A 114 -2.89 -2.55 1.11
C ALA A 114 -3.97 -1.52 1.40
N LYS A 115 -5.02 -1.50 0.59
CA LYS A 115 -6.19 -0.67 0.83
C LYS A 115 -7.02 -1.27 1.97
N VAL A 116 -7.35 -0.47 2.96
CA VAL A 116 -8.30 -0.84 4.02
C VAL A 116 -9.72 -0.61 3.49
N SER A 117 -10.58 -1.61 3.67
CA SER A 117 -12.01 -1.57 3.34
C SER A 117 -12.88 -1.41 4.57
N ASN A 118 -12.42 -1.91 5.72
CA ASN A 118 -13.10 -1.84 7.00
C ASN A 118 -12.05 -1.79 8.13
N GLU A 119 -11.97 -0.64 8.81
CA GLU A 119 -11.00 -0.44 9.89
C GLU A 119 -11.31 -1.31 11.10
N ASP A 120 -12.58 -1.49 11.46
CA ASP A 120 -12.99 -2.28 12.63
C ASP A 120 -12.62 -3.76 12.45
N ASP A 121 -12.84 -4.32 11.27
CA ASP A 121 -12.45 -5.70 10.95
C ASP A 121 -10.93 -5.87 11.00
N LEU A 122 -10.18 -4.91 10.46
CA LEU A 122 -8.71 -4.93 10.53
C LEU A 122 -8.23 -4.82 11.98
N HIS A 123 -8.81 -3.93 12.77
CA HIS A 123 -8.48 -3.77 14.19
C HIS A 123 -8.74 -5.08 14.96
N ALA A 124 -9.92 -5.69 14.81
CA ALA A 124 -10.28 -6.95 15.44
C ALA A 124 -9.34 -8.11 15.06
N LEU A 125 -8.90 -8.15 13.78
CA LEU A 125 -7.89 -9.09 13.33
C LEU A 125 -6.56 -8.88 14.07
N LEU A 126 -6.10 -7.63 14.15
CA LEU A 126 -4.82 -7.30 14.80
C LEU A 126 -4.86 -7.55 16.31
N GLU A 127 -5.96 -7.26 16.99
CA GLU A 127 -6.16 -7.65 18.39
C GLU A 127 -6.07 -9.17 18.60
N THR A 128 -6.60 -9.94 17.64
CA THR A 128 -6.48 -11.39 17.69
C THR A 128 -5.03 -11.83 17.54
N LEU A 129 -4.28 -11.25 16.58
CA LEU A 129 -2.87 -11.53 16.40
C LEU A 129 -2.02 -11.09 17.60
N GLU A 130 -2.41 -10.02 18.30
CA GLU A 130 -1.79 -9.60 19.56
C GLU A 130 -1.99 -10.66 20.66
N LYS A 131 -3.22 -11.13 20.87
CA LYS A 131 -3.56 -12.19 21.83
C LYS A 131 -2.77 -13.48 21.59
N GLU A 132 -2.55 -13.79 20.31
CA GLU A 132 -1.76 -14.94 19.86
C GLU A 132 -0.24 -14.66 19.86
N LYS A 133 0.19 -13.48 20.29
CA LYS A 133 1.61 -13.04 20.37
C LYS A 133 2.33 -13.04 19.02
N VAL A 134 1.58 -12.87 17.92
CA VAL A 134 2.14 -12.72 16.57
C VAL A 134 2.67 -11.30 16.39
N CYS A 135 2.02 -10.31 17.02
CA CYS A 135 2.48 -8.94 17.07
C CYS A 135 2.52 -8.41 18.50
N GLN A 136 3.20 -7.27 18.69
CA GLN A 136 3.23 -6.52 19.94
C GLN A 136 1.86 -5.85 20.18
N PRO A 137 1.57 -5.37 21.39
CA PRO A 137 0.38 -4.57 21.65
C PRO A 137 0.22 -3.42 20.68
N LEU A 138 -1.03 -3.20 20.25
CA LEU A 138 -1.38 -2.06 19.41
C LEU A 138 -1.13 -0.75 20.16
N ALA A 139 -0.53 0.20 19.49
CA ALA A 139 -0.28 1.53 20.01
C ALA A 139 -0.85 2.58 19.05
N SER A 140 -1.24 3.74 19.60
CA SER A 140 -1.79 4.85 18.83
C SER A 140 -0.71 5.88 18.51
N GLY A 141 -0.67 6.30 17.26
CA GLY A 141 0.08 7.46 16.79
C GLY A 141 -0.86 8.65 16.50
N ASP A 142 -0.33 9.69 15.87
CA ASP A 142 -1.09 10.86 15.45
C ASP A 142 -1.90 10.55 14.17
N GLY A 143 -3.13 10.03 14.36
CA GLY A 143 -4.06 9.67 13.30
C GLY A 143 -3.81 8.29 12.67
N PHE A 144 -3.08 7.40 13.33
CA PHE A 144 -2.87 6.02 12.91
C PHE A 144 -2.67 5.10 14.10
N GLN A 145 -2.87 3.80 13.88
CA GLN A 145 -2.50 2.74 14.82
C GLN A 145 -1.27 2.02 14.31
N PHE A 146 -0.46 1.47 15.23
CA PHE A 146 0.73 0.72 14.84
C PHE A 146 1.07 -0.41 15.79
N THR A 147 1.84 -1.37 15.30
CA THR A 147 2.43 -2.46 16.07
C THR A 147 3.73 -2.94 15.43
N GLN A 148 4.40 -3.88 16.06
CA GLN A 148 5.57 -4.56 15.51
C GLN A 148 5.31 -6.05 15.46
N MET A 149 5.68 -6.69 14.33
CA MET A 149 5.62 -8.13 14.16
C MET A 149 7.04 -8.70 14.18
N GLY A 150 7.31 -9.54 15.17
CA GLY A 150 8.67 -9.98 15.44
C GLY A 150 9.60 -8.80 15.71
N ASN A 151 10.86 -8.91 15.26
CA ASN A 151 11.89 -7.89 15.48
C ASN A 151 12.28 -7.14 14.19
N GLN A 152 11.49 -7.26 13.12
CA GLN A 152 11.89 -6.78 11.80
C GLN A 152 10.78 -6.12 10.98
N VAL A 153 9.53 -6.20 11.40
CA VAL A 153 8.41 -5.61 10.67
C VAL A 153 7.70 -4.60 11.55
N PHE A 154 7.61 -3.38 11.07
CA PHE A 154 6.76 -2.31 11.62
C PHE A 154 5.50 -2.24 10.78
N MET A 155 4.35 -2.31 11.43
CA MET A 155 3.04 -2.21 10.83
C MET A 155 2.36 -0.93 11.30
N ALA A 156 1.73 -0.21 10.39
CA ALA A 156 0.87 0.93 10.72
C ALA A 156 -0.38 0.90 9.83
N TYR A 157 -1.49 1.40 10.34
CA TYR A 157 -2.71 1.52 9.55
C TYR A 157 -3.53 2.76 9.92
N THR A 158 -4.33 3.17 8.96
CA THR A 158 -5.38 4.19 9.05
C THR A 158 -6.68 3.61 8.48
N PRO A 159 -7.81 4.32 8.54
CA PRO A 159 -9.05 3.87 7.89
C PRO A 159 -8.94 3.59 6.38
N SER A 160 -7.84 4.03 5.73
CA SER A 160 -7.67 3.93 4.27
C SER A 160 -6.54 3.02 3.82
N VAL A 161 -5.51 2.85 4.63
CA VAL A 161 -4.30 2.11 4.26
C VAL A 161 -3.73 1.30 5.41
N LEU A 162 -3.34 0.07 5.10
CA LEU A 162 -2.45 -0.75 5.91
C LEU A 162 -1.05 -0.70 5.28
N MET A 163 -0.03 -0.47 6.08
CA MET A 163 1.37 -0.42 5.69
C MET A 163 2.21 -1.37 6.55
N LEU A 164 3.02 -2.19 5.90
CA LEU A 164 4.03 -3.04 6.54
C LEU A 164 5.39 -2.66 5.96
N THR A 165 6.34 -2.31 6.80
CA THR A 165 7.71 -2.01 6.39
C THR A 165 8.69 -2.82 7.22
N ASN A 166 9.71 -3.41 6.55
CA ASN A 166 10.76 -4.07 7.30
C ASN A 166 11.79 -3.04 7.80
N TYR A 167 12.52 -3.41 8.85
CA TYR A 167 13.60 -2.58 9.40
C TYR A 167 14.74 -3.45 9.92
N LYS A 168 15.93 -2.84 10.03
CA LYS A 168 17.13 -3.46 10.58
C LYS A 168 17.64 -2.62 11.75
N GLY A 169 17.46 -3.13 12.97
CA GLY A 169 17.94 -2.46 14.19
C GLY A 169 17.11 -1.26 14.62
N THR A 170 17.42 -0.77 15.80
CA THR A 170 16.66 0.28 16.49
C THR A 170 16.75 1.64 15.79
N THR A 171 17.90 2.00 15.24
CA THR A 171 18.10 3.29 14.57
C THR A 171 17.15 3.46 13.37
N GLN A 172 16.98 2.43 12.56
CA GLN A 172 16.07 2.49 11.41
C GLN A 172 14.61 2.48 11.87
N LEU A 173 14.28 1.71 12.92
CA LEU A 173 12.94 1.70 13.50
C LEU A 173 12.53 3.10 14.00
N GLU A 174 13.41 3.78 14.73
CA GLU A 174 13.12 5.13 15.23
C GLU A 174 12.96 6.14 14.10
N LYS A 175 13.75 6.01 13.02
CA LYS A 175 13.59 6.86 11.84
C LYS A 175 12.23 6.59 11.14
N ILE A 176 11.82 5.32 11.02
CA ILE A 176 10.49 4.97 10.47
C ILE A 176 9.38 5.59 11.32
N LYS A 177 9.43 5.44 12.65
CA LYS A 177 8.44 6.03 13.56
C LYS A 177 8.35 7.55 13.45
N GLN A 178 9.49 8.21 13.23
CA GLN A 178 9.56 9.65 13.04
C GLN A 178 8.94 10.10 11.72
N ASP A 179 9.19 9.36 10.63
CA ASP A 179 8.83 9.78 9.26
C ASP A 179 7.41 9.31 8.86
N ILE A 180 6.87 8.27 9.53
CA ILE A 180 5.58 7.67 9.15
C ILE A 180 4.38 8.62 9.25
N PRO A 181 4.26 9.53 10.24
CA PRO A 181 3.14 10.47 10.29
C PRO A 181 3.06 11.38 9.05
N ALA A 182 4.23 11.83 8.56
CA ALA A 182 4.30 12.65 7.35
C ALA A 182 3.95 11.82 6.11
N LEU A 183 4.40 10.56 6.05
CA LEU A 183 4.09 9.63 4.97
C LEU A 183 2.58 9.35 4.87
N LEU A 184 1.93 9.05 5.98
CA LEU A 184 0.51 8.74 6.03
C LEU A 184 -0.39 9.94 5.75
N LYS A 185 0.12 11.17 5.88
CA LYS A 185 -0.58 12.43 5.59
C LYS A 185 -0.25 13.00 4.21
N GLN A 186 0.47 12.26 3.35
CA GLN A 186 0.81 12.73 2.01
C GLN A 186 -0.43 13.01 1.17
N THR A 187 -0.35 14.07 0.36
CA THR A 187 -1.35 14.41 -0.64
C THR A 187 -0.95 13.87 -2.02
N ASN A 188 -1.88 13.90 -2.97
CA ASN A 188 -1.60 13.53 -4.36
C ASN A 188 -0.38 14.24 -4.94
N GLU A 189 -0.17 15.52 -4.59
CA GLU A 189 0.90 16.36 -5.14
C GLU A 189 2.30 15.89 -4.75
N ASN A 190 2.44 15.36 -3.52
CA ASN A 190 3.72 14.93 -2.95
C ASN A 190 3.95 13.42 -3.06
N SER A 191 2.98 12.69 -3.61
CA SER A 191 3.02 11.24 -3.75
C SER A 191 3.36 10.80 -5.17
N ILE A 192 3.60 9.50 -5.31
CA ILE A 192 3.83 8.85 -6.60
C ILE A 192 2.69 9.06 -7.59
N VAL A 193 1.45 9.27 -7.09
CA VAL A 193 0.22 9.47 -7.89
C VAL A 193 0.33 10.69 -8.80
N SER A 194 1.12 11.71 -8.43
CA SER A 194 1.37 12.88 -9.27
C SER A 194 2.21 12.56 -10.51
N THR A 195 2.99 11.48 -10.48
CA THR A 195 3.98 11.17 -11.52
C THR A 195 3.34 10.55 -12.76
N ALA A 196 3.85 10.94 -13.95
CA ALA A 196 3.38 10.39 -15.22
C ALA A 196 3.69 8.88 -15.36
N VAL A 197 4.79 8.41 -14.77
CA VAL A 197 5.21 7.01 -14.84
C VAL A 197 4.25 6.12 -14.05
N PHE A 198 3.85 6.53 -12.84
CA PHE A 198 2.88 5.79 -12.04
C PHE A 198 1.50 5.75 -12.72
N LYS A 199 1.03 6.88 -13.26
CA LYS A 199 -0.22 6.94 -14.05
C LYS A 199 -0.19 6.00 -15.25
N LYS A 200 0.98 5.86 -15.91
CA LYS A 200 1.15 4.91 -17.01
C LYS A 200 1.10 3.47 -16.50
N MET A 201 1.80 3.16 -15.41
CA MET A 201 1.78 1.84 -14.78
C MET A 201 0.36 1.41 -14.40
N GLN A 202 -0.42 2.28 -13.76
CA GLN A 202 -1.82 1.99 -13.41
C GLN A 202 -2.71 1.66 -14.62
N LYS A 203 -2.40 2.23 -15.81
CA LYS A 203 -3.15 1.96 -17.04
C LYS A 203 -2.75 0.64 -17.72
N MET A 204 -1.63 0.05 -17.36
CA MET A 204 -1.20 -1.24 -17.93
C MET A 204 -2.12 -2.38 -17.52
N GLY A 205 -2.60 -2.36 -16.27
CA GLY A 205 -3.61 -3.30 -15.77
C GLY A 205 -3.11 -4.75 -15.75
N GLY A 206 -1.82 -4.96 -15.59
CA GLY A 206 -1.21 -6.27 -15.47
C GLY A 206 -1.52 -6.95 -14.13
N ASP A 207 -1.23 -8.24 -14.04
CA ASP A 207 -1.29 -8.96 -12.76
C ASP A 207 -0.18 -8.50 -11.83
N ILE A 208 0.99 -8.24 -12.41
CA ILE A 208 2.15 -7.63 -11.75
C ILE A 208 2.71 -6.57 -12.69
N ASP A 209 2.70 -5.33 -12.25
CA ASP A 209 3.31 -4.21 -12.95
C ASP A 209 4.42 -3.63 -12.07
N ALA A 210 5.53 -3.21 -12.68
CA ALA A 210 6.64 -2.64 -11.95
C ALA A 210 7.17 -1.35 -12.61
N MET A 211 7.59 -0.41 -11.77
CA MET A 211 8.37 0.74 -12.18
C MET A 211 9.65 0.86 -11.37
N LEU A 212 10.71 1.28 -12.04
CA LEU A 212 12.02 1.52 -11.46
C LEU A 212 12.42 2.96 -11.76
N SER A 213 12.92 3.67 -10.75
CA SER A 213 13.52 4.98 -10.97
C SER A 213 14.86 4.81 -11.70
N PRO A 214 15.13 5.57 -12.78
CA PRO A 214 16.45 5.53 -13.43
C PRO A 214 17.61 5.79 -12.47
N ALA A 215 17.40 6.65 -11.46
CA ALA A 215 18.41 6.93 -10.44
C ALA A 215 18.78 5.68 -9.61
N SER A 216 17.84 4.77 -9.38
CA SER A 216 18.12 3.51 -8.66
C SER A 216 18.94 2.51 -9.47
N LEU A 217 18.83 2.58 -10.80
CA LEU A 217 19.61 1.74 -11.72
C LEU A 217 21.04 2.28 -11.90
N ILE A 218 21.20 3.59 -11.91
CA ILE A 218 22.48 4.27 -12.17
C ILE A 218 23.27 4.50 -10.87
N GLY A 219 22.58 4.59 -9.71
CA GLY A 219 23.19 4.94 -8.42
C GLY A 219 24.48 4.20 -8.08
N PRO A 220 24.54 2.86 -8.17
CA PRO A 220 25.76 2.09 -7.92
C PRO A 220 26.91 2.39 -8.91
N TYR A 221 26.57 2.86 -10.11
CA TYR A 221 27.52 3.14 -11.20
C TYR A 221 27.74 4.64 -11.46
N ALA A 222 27.05 5.52 -10.72
CA ALA A 222 27.09 6.97 -10.95
C ALA A 222 28.51 7.54 -10.91
N ASN A 223 29.36 7.02 -10.02
CA ASN A 223 30.75 7.44 -9.92
C ASN A 223 31.59 6.93 -11.09
N MET A 224 31.32 5.75 -11.65
CA MET A 224 31.97 5.23 -12.84
C MET A 224 31.57 6.04 -14.07
N ILE A 225 30.32 6.40 -14.22
CA ILE A 225 29.81 7.23 -15.33
C ILE A 225 30.40 8.62 -15.29
N LYS A 226 30.53 9.23 -14.10
CA LYS A 226 31.22 10.51 -13.93
C LYS A 226 32.71 10.41 -14.33
N ALA A 227 33.41 9.36 -13.91
CA ALA A 227 34.81 9.14 -14.25
C ALA A 227 35.04 9.02 -15.76
N VAL A 228 34.15 8.29 -16.47
CA VAL A 228 34.23 8.14 -17.94
C VAL A 228 33.94 9.47 -18.63
N SER A 229 33.01 10.29 -18.15
CA SER A 229 32.73 11.62 -18.72
C SER A 229 33.89 12.58 -18.56
N TYR A 230 34.59 12.55 -17.43
CA TYR A 230 35.78 13.39 -17.20
C TYR A 230 37.01 12.98 -18.05
N THR A 231 37.17 11.69 -18.32
CA THR A 231 38.28 11.21 -19.17
C THR A 231 38.07 11.54 -20.66
N HIS A 232 36.84 11.56 -21.13
CA HIS A 232 36.52 11.94 -22.52
C HIS A 232 36.68 13.44 -22.79
N LEU A 233 36.39 14.31 -21.81
CA LEU A 233 36.58 15.76 -21.96
C LEU A 233 38.08 16.18 -21.95
N ARG A 234 38.97 15.41 -21.34
CA ARG A 234 40.42 15.68 -21.34
C ARG A 234 41.17 15.15 -22.57
N ALA A 235 40.56 14.29 -23.37
CA ALA A 235 41.18 13.75 -24.58
C ALA A 235 41.02 14.66 -25.82
N HIS A 236 40.36 15.81 -25.67
CA HIS A 236 40.14 16.79 -26.74
C HIS A 236 40.75 18.17 -26.45
N GLU A 237 41.61 18.33 -25.41
CA GLU A 237 42.52 19.43 -25.20
C GLU A 237 43.99 18.99 -25.53
#